data_938d718156b2499a7b95ad478ece83ce
#
_entry.id   938d718156b2499a7b95ad478ece83ce
#
_cell.length_a   1.000
_cell.length_b   1.000
_cell.length_c   1.000
_cell.angle_alpha   90.00
_cell.angle_beta   90.00
_cell.angle_gamma   90.00
#
_symmetry.space_group_name_H-M   'P 1'
#
loop_
_entity.id
_entity.type
_entity.pdbx_description
1 polymer ?
#
loop_
_entity_poly.entity_id
_entity_poly.type
_entity_poly.pdbx_seq_one_letter_code
_entity_poly.pdbx_strand_id
1 'polypeptide(L)'
;MITCTEGTAINTNLAILEPGDPGWDHARRAFDLAVDQHPAAVAVPTDELGVVAAVREARRRGLRVVAQCGGHGASRLGPLGDALLLRTSGLAGVEIDARAHRARIRAGARWADLAGPASFLGLAPVGGFARDASIVGTVLEDGMGWLARRHGRAAASVTAVEHVTADGELERVSGDEIHTALRGGGVITALELTLHPAEDLYAGALFFSFDRAAEVLHAWRDWTETAPPEVTSIARLMQFGDGPEVAELVRGRSFAMIEAAFLGTEAEGAQLIRPLRELRPELDTFTIVPPSALGHLHMEPEHPVARLADDGLVGALPAAAIDDLVAVAGPGSGSPLATVELRHASGVLETLEEGFFTHAAGMPTDAASAAAIEAQLALVAAALAPYGAFPAHLS
;
A
#
# COMPACT_ATOMS: atom_id res chain seq x y z
N MET A 1 -18.01 -43.51 -30.77
CA MET A 1 -16.80 -43.80 -29.97
C MET A 1 -15.78 -42.76 -30.40
N ILE A 2 -15.75 -41.61 -29.72
CA ILE A 2 -14.81 -40.51 -29.95
C ILE A 2 -13.81 -40.59 -28.81
N THR A 3 -12.61 -41.06 -29.13
CA THR A 3 -11.47 -41.08 -28.20
C THR A 3 -10.98 -39.68 -27.96
N CYS A 4 -11.10 -39.19 -26.73
CA CYS A 4 -10.40 -38.01 -26.26
C CYS A 4 -8.89 -38.31 -26.31
N THR A 5 -8.17 -37.62 -27.16
CA THR A 5 -6.71 -37.61 -27.19
C THR A 5 -6.20 -36.79 -26.02
N GLU A 6 -5.31 -37.40 -25.27
CA GLU A 6 -4.54 -36.86 -24.15
C GLU A 6 -3.91 -35.50 -24.43
N GLY A 7 -3.80 -34.73 -23.35
CA GLY A 7 -3.43 -33.34 -23.32
C GLY A 7 -2.24 -32.93 -24.18
N THR A 8 -2.47 -31.97 -25.01
CA THR A 8 -1.42 -31.18 -25.65
C THR A 8 -0.57 -30.55 -24.54
N ALA A 9 0.67 -30.98 -24.43
CA ALA A 9 1.64 -30.34 -23.53
C ALA A 9 1.73 -28.87 -23.94
N ILE A 10 1.20 -27.98 -23.10
CA ILE A 10 1.35 -26.53 -23.29
C ILE A 10 2.84 -26.27 -23.10
N ASN A 11 3.53 -25.97 -24.17
CA ASN A 11 4.95 -25.64 -24.14
C ASN A 11 5.08 -24.22 -23.56
N THR A 12 5.01 -24.11 -22.25
CA THR A 12 5.18 -22.84 -21.53
C THR A 12 6.65 -22.69 -21.19
N ASN A 13 7.23 -21.54 -21.52
CA ASN A 13 8.59 -21.13 -21.12
C ASN A 13 8.63 -20.79 -19.61
N LEU A 14 7.94 -21.56 -18.77
CA LEU A 14 7.87 -21.33 -17.34
C LEU A 14 9.15 -21.83 -16.67
N ALA A 15 9.95 -20.93 -16.11
CA ALA A 15 11.04 -21.27 -15.23
C ALA A 15 10.49 -21.53 -13.81
N ILE A 16 10.77 -22.72 -13.28
CA ILE A 16 10.58 -23.04 -11.87
C ILE A 16 11.95 -23.24 -11.27
N LEU A 17 12.27 -22.44 -10.25
CA LEU A 17 13.55 -22.47 -9.56
C LEU A 17 13.40 -23.19 -8.22
N GLU A 18 14.39 -24.00 -7.86
CA GLU A 18 14.47 -24.71 -6.59
C GLU A 18 15.68 -24.20 -5.76
N PRO A 19 15.73 -24.46 -4.45
CA PRO A 19 16.89 -24.10 -3.63
C PRO A 19 18.19 -24.63 -4.22
N GLY A 20 19.14 -23.72 -4.48
CA GLY A 20 20.42 -24.05 -5.10
C GLY A 20 20.49 -23.77 -6.60
N ASP A 21 19.39 -23.51 -7.28
CA ASP A 21 19.39 -23.14 -8.69
C ASP A 21 19.96 -21.71 -8.90
N PRO A 22 20.65 -21.47 -10.02
CA PRO A 22 21.04 -20.12 -10.39
C PRO A 22 19.82 -19.19 -10.48
N GLY A 23 19.89 -18.05 -9.77
CA GLY A 23 18.79 -17.07 -9.72
C GLY A 23 17.77 -17.29 -8.62
N TRP A 24 17.81 -18.41 -7.89
CA TRP A 24 16.93 -18.70 -6.77
C TRP A 24 16.88 -17.57 -5.74
N ASP A 25 18.02 -17.14 -5.20
CA ASP A 25 18.08 -16.10 -4.18
C ASP A 25 17.51 -14.75 -4.65
N HIS A 26 17.66 -14.45 -5.94
CA HIS A 26 17.04 -13.26 -6.52
C HIS A 26 15.52 -13.42 -6.66
N ALA A 27 15.07 -14.56 -7.14
CA ALA A 27 13.64 -14.80 -7.42
C ALA A 27 12.79 -14.87 -6.14
N ARG A 28 13.31 -15.36 -5.02
CA ARG A 28 12.61 -15.46 -3.73
C ARG A 28 12.59 -14.15 -2.93
N ARG A 29 13.42 -13.17 -3.29
CA ARG A 29 13.62 -11.96 -2.51
C ARG A 29 12.39 -11.07 -2.52
N ALA A 30 11.93 -10.65 -1.34
CA ALA A 30 10.85 -9.68 -1.18
C ALA A 30 11.36 -8.22 -1.22
N PHE A 31 10.45 -7.27 -1.39
CA PHE A 31 10.72 -5.84 -1.19
C PHE A 31 11.03 -5.56 0.28
N ASP A 32 10.29 -6.17 1.20
CA ASP A 32 10.61 -6.15 2.62
C ASP A 32 11.77 -7.11 2.93
N LEU A 33 12.95 -6.53 3.13
CA LEU A 33 14.20 -7.27 3.39
C LEU A 33 14.31 -7.80 4.82
N ALA A 34 13.40 -7.44 5.73
CA ALA A 34 13.33 -8.05 7.06
C ALA A 34 12.82 -9.50 6.97
N VAL A 35 12.20 -9.88 5.83
CA VAL A 35 11.63 -11.22 5.61
C VAL A 35 12.51 -12.02 4.67
N ASP A 36 13.23 -13.00 5.21
CA ASP A 36 14.00 -13.98 4.41
C ASP A 36 13.09 -15.17 4.03
N GLN A 37 12.56 -15.14 2.80
CA GLN A 37 11.60 -16.14 2.30
C GLN A 37 12.31 -17.41 1.81
N HIS A 38 11.88 -18.58 2.30
CA HIS A 38 12.39 -19.89 1.90
C HIS A 38 11.26 -20.78 1.34
N PRO A 39 10.73 -20.49 0.13
CA PRO A 39 9.72 -21.34 -0.50
C PRO A 39 10.31 -22.66 -0.99
N ALA A 40 9.47 -23.69 -1.16
CA ALA A 40 9.90 -24.97 -1.74
C ALA A 40 10.33 -24.82 -3.21
N ALA A 41 9.67 -23.90 -3.95
CA ALA A 41 10.01 -23.53 -5.33
C ALA A 41 9.55 -22.11 -5.65
N VAL A 42 10.13 -21.48 -6.66
CA VAL A 42 9.70 -20.17 -7.20
C VAL A 42 9.37 -20.32 -8.68
N ALA A 43 8.17 -19.90 -9.07
CA ALA A 43 7.76 -19.77 -10.48
C ALA A 43 7.70 -18.30 -10.90
N VAL A 44 8.19 -17.98 -12.08
CA VAL A 44 8.19 -16.60 -12.64
C VAL A 44 7.49 -16.61 -14.00
N PRO A 45 6.15 -16.71 -14.04
CA PRO A 45 5.39 -16.67 -15.28
C PRO A 45 5.40 -15.27 -15.90
N THR A 46 5.33 -15.22 -17.24
CA THR A 46 5.24 -13.97 -18.01
C THR A 46 3.88 -13.81 -18.71
N ASP A 47 3.05 -14.85 -18.65
CA ASP A 47 1.69 -14.87 -19.20
C ASP A 47 0.76 -15.75 -18.37
N GLU A 48 -0.53 -15.72 -18.70
CA GLU A 48 -1.59 -16.44 -18.00
C GLU A 48 -1.43 -17.97 -18.13
N LEU A 49 -0.92 -18.45 -19.27
CA LEU A 49 -0.67 -19.88 -19.47
C LEU A 49 0.47 -20.37 -18.60
N GLY A 50 1.47 -19.54 -18.36
CA GLY A 50 2.52 -19.80 -17.40
C GLY A 50 1.99 -19.90 -15.95
N VAL A 51 1.01 -19.05 -15.59
CA VAL A 51 0.33 -19.15 -14.28
C VAL A 51 -0.45 -20.47 -14.16
N VAL A 52 -1.23 -20.84 -15.19
CA VAL A 52 -1.93 -22.12 -15.24
C VAL A 52 -0.96 -23.30 -15.06
N ALA A 53 0.16 -23.27 -15.78
CA ALA A 53 1.18 -24.32 -15.67
C ALA A 53 1.79 -24.37 -14.26
N ALA A 54 2.08 -23.22 -13.64
CA ALA A 54 2.63 -23.15 -12.29
C ALA A 54 1.65 -23.70 -11.25
N VAL A 55 0.36 -23.34 -11.33
CA VAL A 55 -0.68 -23.84 -10.42
C VAL A 55 -0.83 -25.36 -10.53
N ARG A 56 -0.90 -25.88 -11.77
CA ARG A 56 -1.00 -27.34 -12.01
C ARG A 56 0.23 -28.08 -11.52
N GLU A 57 1.42 -27.50 -11.69
CA GLU A 57 2.67 -28.09 -11.19
C GLU A 57 2.74 -28.07 -9.66
N ALA A 58 2.34 -26.98 -8.99
CA ALA A 58 2.23 -26.94 -7.54
C ALA A 58 1.29 -28.03 -7.02
N ARG A 59 0.12 -28.18 -7.63
CA ARG A 59 -0.84 -29.25 -7.29
C ARG A 59 -0.24 -30.65 -7.46
N ARG A 60 0.48 -30.88 -8.58
CA ARG A 60 1.15 -32.15 -8.82
C ARG A 60 2.19 -32.49 -7.75
N ARG A 61 2.87 -31.47 -7.21
CA ARG A 61 3.88 -31.61 -6.15
C ARG A 61 3.29 -31.57 -4.74
N GLY A 62 1.99 -31.33 -4.57
CA GLY A 62 1.36 -31.16 -3.26
C GLY A 62 1.78 -29.87 -2.54
N LEU A 63 2.17 -28.83 -3.29
CA LEU A 63 2.53 -27.52 -2.78
C LEU A 63 1.32 -26.57 -2.82
N ARG A 64 1.19 -25.71 -1.81
CA ARG A 64 0.28 -24.58 -1.89
C ARG A 64 0.87 -23.49 -2.80
N VAL A 65 0.04 -22.70 -3.47
CA VAL A 65 0.49 -21.58 -4.28
C VAL A 65 0.39 -20.29 -3.46
N VAL A 66 1.46 -19.49 -3.45
CA VAL A 66 1.48 -18.18 -2.86
C VAL A 66 1.88 -17.18 -3.93
N ALA A 67 0.95 -16.31 -4.34
CA ALA A 67 1.21 -15.28 -5.33
C ALA A 67 1.82 -14.04 -4.68
N GLN A 68 2.87 -13.49 -5.29
CA GLN A 68 3.55 -12.29 -4.82
C GLN A 68 4.09 -11.49 -5.99
N CYS A 69 3.80 -10.19 -6.06
CA CYS A 69 4.43 -9.28 -7.01
C CYS A 69 5.76 -8.76 -6.46
N GLY A 70 5.78 -7.59 -5.78
CA GLY A 70 6.98 -6.98 -5.18
C GLY A 70 7.36 -7.57 -3.83
N GLY A 71 6.37 -7.89 -2.99
CA GLY A 71 6.58 -8.42 -1.63
C GLY A 71 6.68 -7.36 -0.54
N HIS A 72 5.95 -6.24 -0.67
CA HIS A 72 5.77 -5.27 0.42
C HIS A 72 5.08 -5.90 1.64
N GLY A 73 4.09 -6.78 1.42
CA GLY A 73 3.39 -7.53 2.47
C GLY A 73 3.98 -8.91 2.75
N ALA A 74 5.27 -9.15 2.50
CA ALA A 74 5.89 -10.47 2.67
C ALA A 74 5.81 -11.02 4.10
N SER A 75 5.85 -10.15 5.11
CA SER A 75 5.72 -10.50 6.54
C SER A 75 4.40 -11.20 6.88
N ARG A 76 3.35 -10.95 6.11
CA ARG A 76 2.01 -11.53 6.32
C ARG A 76 1.85 -12.94 5.74
N LEU A 77 2.76 -13.40 4.88
CA LEU A 77 2.63 -14.68 4.19
C LEU A 77 3.00 -15.90 5.05
N GLY A 78 3.67 -15.67 6.18
CA GLY A 78 4.17 -16.74 7.04
C GLY A 78 5.23 -17.63 6.37
N PRO A 79 5.53 -18.82 6.94
CA PRO A 79 6.50 -19.77 6.39
C PRO A 79 6.08 -20.28 5.00
N LEU A 80 7.04 -20.40 4.07
CA LEU A 80 6.81 -20.81 2.68
C LEU A 80 7.41 -22.16 2.30
N GLY A 81 7.93 -22.94 3.28
CA GLY A 81 8.61 -24.20 3.01
C GLY A 81 7.76 -25.29 2.32
N ASP A 82 6.43 -25.14 2.37
CA ASP A 82 5.44 -25.98 1.70
C ASP A 82 4.79 -25.31 0.47
N ALA A 83 5.34 -24.18 0.02
CA ALA A 83 4.73 -23.37 -1.01
C ALA A 83 5.58 -23.29 -2.29
N LEU A 84 4.87 -23.20 -3.43
CA LEU A 84 5.40 -22.61 -4.65
C LEU A 84 5.10 -21.11 -4.61
N LEU A 85 6.15 -20.28 -4.49
CA LEU A 85 6.07 -18.83 -4.59
C LEU A 85 5.93 -18.43 -6.06
N LEU A 86 4.76 -17.92 -6.45
CA LEU A 86 4.49 -17.48 -7.80
C LEU A 86 4.70 -15.97 -7.91
N ARG A 87 5.77 -15.58 -8.62
CA ARG A 87 6.12 -14.17 -8.82
C ARG A 87 5.31 -13.59 -9.96
N THR A 88 4.30 -12.78 -9.64
CA THR A 88 3.45 -12.14 -10.66
C THR A 88 4.11 -10.93 -11.33
N SER A 89 5.27 -10.49 -10.87
CA SER A 89 6.02 -9.34 -11.44
C SER A 89 6.35 -9.49 -12.94
N GLY A 90 6.37 -10.72 -13.48
CA GLY A 90 6.51 -10.97 -14.91
C GLY A 90 5.24 -10.70 -15.74
N LEU A 91 4.08 -10.56 -15.09
CA LEU A 91 2.80 -10.26 -15.73
C LEU A 91 2.63 -8.73 -15.87
N ALA A 92 3.49 -8.08 -16.65
CA ALA A 92 3.45 -6.63 -16.84
C ALA A 92 2.41 -6.23 -17.88
N GLY A 93 1.84 -5.03 -17.74
CA GLY A 93 0.98 -4.41 -18.73
C GLY A 93 -0.19 -3.63 -18.11
N VAL A 94 -0.50 -2.50 -18.76
CA VAL A 94 -1.61 -1.60 -18.43
C VAL A 94 -2.26 -1.18 -19.74
N GLU A 95 -3.58 -1.33 -19.84
CA GLU A 95 -4.40 -0.90 -20.95
C GLU A 95 -5.47 0.06 -20.42
N ILE A 96 -5.58 1.27 -20.99
CA ILE A 96 -6.53 2.29 -20.52
C ILE A 96 -7.56 2.58 -21.62
N ASP A 97 -8.82 2.40 -21.29
CA ASP A 97 -9.94 2.94 -22.04
C ASP A 97 -10.38 4.27 -21.42
N ALA A 98 -9.85 5.36 -21.93
CA ALA A 98 -10.15 6.70 -21.44
C ALA A 98 -11.63 7.09 -21.61
N ARG A 99 -12.34 6.53 -22.60
CA ARG A 99 -13.76 6.84 -22.83
C ARG A 99 -14.66 6.12 -21.82
N ALA A 100 -14.30 4.89 -21.45
CA ALA A 100 -15.00 4.11 -20.46
C ALA A 100 -14.53 4.44 -19.03
N HIS A 101 -13.50 5.26 -18.84
CA HIS A 101 -12.83 5.54 -17.58
C HIS A 101 -12.42 4.24 -16.87
N ARG A 102 -11.78 3.33 -17.58
CA ARG A 102 -11.35 2.03 -17.08
C ARG A 102 -9.91 1.73 -17.46
N ALA A 103 -9.28 0.95 -16.60
CA ALA A 103 -7.99 0.34 -16.90
C ALA A 103 -8.06 -1.15 -16.68
N ARG A 104 -7.50 -1.94 -17.60
CA ARG A 104 -7.13 -3.33 -17.39
C ARG A 104 -5.65 -3.36 -17.05
N ILE A 105 -5.34 -3.89 -15.86
CA ILE A 105 -3.95 -4.03 -15.39
C ILE A 105 -3.62 -5.50 -15.20
N ARG A 106 -2.44 -5.93 -15.63
CA ARG A 106 -1.93 -7.27 -15.34
C ARG A 106 -1.30 -7.32 -13.96
N ALA A 107 -1.26 -8.50 -13.33
CA ALA A 107 -0.96 -8.67 -11.91
C ALA A 107 0.43 -8.22 -11.47
N GLY A 108 1.37 -8.02 -12.40
CA GLY A 108 2.69 -7.45 -12.13
C GLY A 108 2.73 -5.93 -12.13
N ALA A 109 1.64 -5.24 -12.53
CA ALA A 109 1.61 -3.79 -12.59
C ALA A 109 1.66 -3.16 -11.19
N ARG A 110 2.37 -2.03 -11.10
CA ARG A 110 2.49 -1.17 -9.92
C ARG A 110 1.67 0.11 -10.10
N TRP A 111 1.41 0.83 -9.04
CA TRP A 111 0.70 2.11 -9.14
C TRP A 111 1.40 3.10 -10.06
N ALA A 112 2.73 3.13 -10.08
CA ALA A 112 3.50 3.98 -11.01
C ALA A 112 3.21 3.68 -12.48
N ASP A 113 2.98 2.42 -12.84
CA ASP A 113 2.73 1.99 -14.23
C ASP A 113 1.36 2.47 -14.74
N LEU A 114 0.39 2.69 -13.84
CA LEU A 114 -0.94 3.16 -14.16
C LEU A 114 -1.10 4.68 -13.99
N ALA A 115 -0.56 5.25 -12.89
CA ALA A 115 -0.82 6.64 -12.53
C ALA A 115 -0.33 7.65 -13.57
N GLY A 116 0.88 7.43 -14.13
CA GLY A 116 1.43 8.32 -15.16
C GLY A 116 0.58 8.35 -16.44
N PRO A 117 0.33 7.20 -17.10
CA PRO A 117 -0.53 7.14 -18.29
C PRO A 117 -1.96 7.62 -18.05
N ALA A 118 -2.57 7.30 -16.90
CA ALA A 118 -3.91 7.78 -16.55
C ALA A 118 -3.95 9.29 -16.40
N SER A 119 -2.99 9.86 -15.69
CA SER A 119 -2.86 11.32 -15.47
C SER A 119 -2.73 12.09 -16.79
N PHE A 120 -1.96 11.56 -17.76
CA PHE A 120 -1.85 12.16 -19.10
C PHE A 120 -3.20 12.22 -19.83
N LEU A 121 -4.14 11.34 -19.50
CA LEU A 121 -5.48 11.28 -20.06
C LEU A 121 -6.54 12.04 -19.22
N GLY A 122 -6.12 12.81 -18.21
CA GLY A 122 -7.02 13.51 -17.30
C GLY A 122 -7.78 12.57 -16.35
N LEU A 123 -7.20 11.42 -16.05
CA LEU A 123 -7.78 10.39 -15.20
C LEU A 123 -6.84 10.04 -14.04
N ALA A 124 -7.42 9.58 -12.93
CA ALA A 124 -6.67 9.06 -11.80
C ALA A 124 -7.25 7.73 -11.30
N PRO A 125 -6.41 6.75 -10.93
CA PRO A 125 -6.83 5.64 -10.10
C PRO A 125 -7.04 6.12 -8.66
N VAL A 126 -7.78 5.36 -7.84
CA VAL A 126 -7.87 5.63 -6.38
C VAL A 126 -6.47 5.65 -5.77
N GLY A 127 -5.58 4.81 -6.27
CA GLY A 127 -4.16 4.79 -5.93
C GLY A 127 -3.85 4.09 -4.62
N GLY A 128 -2.56 4.09 -4.32
CA GLY A 128 -1.95 3.74 -3.05
C GLY A 128 -0.99 4.86 -2.65
N PHE A 129 -0.46 4.81 -1.45
CA PHE A 129 0.55 5.79 -1.01
C PHE A 129 1.93 5.49 -1.59
N ALA A 130 2.28 4.20 -1.73
CA ALA A 130 3.55 3.75 -2.32
C ALA A 130 3.41 3.50 -3.83
N ARG A 131 4.12 4.27 -4.65
CA ARG A 131 4.08 4.16 -6.11
C ARG A 131 4.55 2.81 -6.66
N ASP A 132 5.50 2.18 -5.96
CA ASP A 132 6.09 0.89 -6.34
C ASP A 132 5.33 -0.33 -5.81
N ALA A 133 4.28 -0.10 -5.02
CA ALA A 133 3.41 -1.17 -4.57
C ALA A 133 2.61 -1.77 -5.73
N SER A 134 2.40 -3.09 -5.66
CA SER A 134 1.54 -3.82 -6.60
C SER A 134 0.10 -3.35 -6.47
N ILE A 135 -0.56 -3.08 -7.60
CA ILE A 135 -1.99 -2.74 -7.62
C ILE A 135 -2.81 -3.91 -7.07
N VAL A 136 -2.54 -5.15 -7.53
CA VAL A 136 -3.24 -6.34 -7.03
C VAL A 136 -3.04 -6.53 -5.52
N GLY A 137 -1.80 -6.35 -5.03
CA GLY A 137 -1.53 -6.45 -3.59
C GLY A 137 -2.34 -5.42 -2.79
N THR A 138 -2.36 -4.16 -3.24
CA THR A 138 -3.13 -3.10 -2.57
C THR A 138 -4.65 -3.38 -2.60
N VAL A 139 -5.17 -3.93 -3.71
CA VAL A 139 -6.58 -4.33 -3.83
C VAL A 139 -6.93 -5.46 -2.86
N LEU A 140 -6.07 -6.49 -2.77
CA LEU A 140 -6.29 -7.64 -1.87
C LEU A 140 -6.22 -7.25 -0.38
N GLU A 141 -5.41 -6.26 -0.05
CA GLU A 141 -5.32 -5.68 1.29
C GLU A 141 -6.39 -4.60 1.53
N ASP A 142 -7.21 -4.32 0.50
CA ASP A 142 -8.19 -3.24 0.48
C ASP A 142 -7.62 -1.91 0.98
N GLY A 143 -6.44 -1.58 0.43
CA GLY A 143 -5.64 -0.43 0.85
C GLY A 143 -6.30 0.91 0.55
N MET A 144 -5.94 1.90 1.36
CA MET A 144 -6.30 3.30 1.19
C MET A 144 -5.28 4.03 0.32
N GLY A 145 -5.74 4.99 -0.47
CA GLY A 145 -4.90 5.91 -1.26
C GLY A 145 -5.36 7.35 -1.13
N TRP A 146 -4.71 8.26 -1.88
CA TRP A 146 -4.96 9.71 -1.79
C TRP A 146 -6.36 10.16 -2.23
N LEU A 147 -7.10 9.33 -2.97
CA LEU A 147 -8.45 9.64 -3.41
C LEU A 147 -9.52 8.81 -2.69
N ALA A 148 -9.14 8.06 -1.65
CA ALA A 148 -10.01 7.07 -1.02
C ALA A 148 -11.22 7.68 -0.32
N ARG A 149 -11.11 8.86 0.31
CA ARG A 149 -12.24 9.49 1.00
C ARG A 149 -13.35 9.90 0.03
N ARG A 150 -13.01 10.20 -1.23
CA ARG A 150 -13.98 10.58 -2.26
C ARG A 150 -14.49 9.38 -3.06
N HIS A 151 -13.65 8.38 -3.30
CA HIS A 151 -13.92 7.30 -4.26
C HIS A 151 -13.91 5.91 -3.66
N GLY A 152 -13.68 5.76 -2.35
CA GLY A 152 -13.57 4.47 -1.68
C GLY A 152 -12.15 3.89 -1.75
N ARG A 153 -11.97 2.73 -1.11
CA ARG A 153 -10.69 2.00 -1.08
C ARG A 153 -10.41 1.29 -2.40
N ALA A 154 -9.20 0.75 -2.55
CA ALA A 154 -8.73 0.15 -3.79
C ALA A 154 -9.64 -0.96 -4.33
N ALA A 155 -10.17 -1.84 -3.46
CA ALA A 155 -11.08 -2.91 -3.87
C ALA A 155 -12.40 -2.41 -4.43
N ALA A 156 -12.91 -1.25 -3.98
CA ALA A 156 -14.15 -0.65 -4.49
C ALA A 156 -14.03 -0.19 -5.96
N SER A 157 -12.82 0.01 -6.47
CA SER A 157 -12.60 0.39 -7.87
C SER A 157 -12.62 -0.80 -8.84
N VAL A 158 -12.59 -2.05 -8.35
CA VAL A 158 -12.51 -3.26 -9.19
C VAL A 158 -13.84 -3.52 -9.89
N THR A 159 -13.81 -3.68 -11.21
CA THR A 159 -14.98 -3.97 -12.04
C THR A 159 -14.95 -5.37 -12.66
N ALA A 160 -13.77 -5.99 -12.76
CA ALA A 160 -13.62 -7.40 -13.13
C ALA A 160 -12.30 -7.95 -12.59
N VAL A 161 -12.26 -9.28 -12.42
CA VAL A 161 -11.10 -10.04 -11.99
C VAL A 161 -10.85 -11.16 -13.00
N GLU A 162 -9.62 -11.28 -13.50
CA GLU A 162 -9.13 -12.46 -14.21
C GLU A 162 -8.20 -13.22 -13.26
N HIS A 163 -8.45 -14.49 -13.09
CA HIS A 163 -7.66 -15.31 -12.17
C HIS A 163 -7.54 -16.75 -12.64
N VAL A 164 -6.54 -17.44 -12.14
CA VAL A 164 -6.39 -18.89 -12.30
C VAL A 164 -6.85 -19.53 -11.00
N THR A 165 -7.85 -20.41 -11.08
CA THR A 165 -8.40 -21.16 -9.95
C THR A 165 -7.39 -22.16 -9.39
N ALA A 166 -7.68 -22.73 -8.22
CA ALA A 166 -6.86 -23.79 -7.61
C ALA A 166 -6.76 -25.05 -8.49
N ASP A 167 -7.73 -25.26 -9.40
CA ASP A 167 -7.72 -26.36 -10.36
C ASP A 167 -6.91 -26.06 -11.64
N GLY A 168 -6.41 -24.83 -11.77
CA GLY A 168 -5.64 -24.37 -12.91
C GLY A 168 -6.49 -24.00 -14.11
N GLU A 169 -7.71 -23.54 -13.90
CA GLU A 169 -8.58 -23.00 -14.94
C GLU A 169 -8.52 -21.46 -14.91
N LEU A 170 -8.45 -20.86 -16.11
CA LEU A 170 -8.46 -19.41 -16.25
C LEU A 170 -9.91 -18.93 -16.31
N GLU A 171 -10.28 -18.05 -15.40
CA GLU A 171 -11.62 -17.51 -15.30
C GLU A 171 -11.60 -15.97 -15.29
N ARG A 172 -12.70 -15.36 -15.79
CA ARG A 172 -12.96 -13.93 -15.65
C ARG A 172 -14.34 -13.72 -15.06
N VAL A 173 -14.39 -12.99 -13.96
CA VAL A 173 -15.62 -12.70 -13.22
C VAL A 173 -15.87 -11.19 -13.10
N SER A 174 -17.12 -10.79 -12.89
CA SER A 174 -17.53 -9.40 -12.72
C SER A 174 -18.79 -9.32 -11.86
N GLY A 175 -19.19 -8.12 -11.41
CA GLY A 175 -20.35 -7.94 -10.57
C GLY A 175 -20.18 -8.61 -9.20
N ASP A 176 -21.21 -9.32 -8.73
CA ASP A 176 -21.26 -9.90 -7.39
C ASP A 176 -20.20 -10.99 -7.12
N GLU A 177 -19.63 -11.57 -8.17
CA GLU A 177 -18.58 -12.60 -8.05
C GLU A 177 -17.20 -12.05 -7.73
N ILE A 178 -16.97 -10.73 -7.92
CA ILE A 178 -15.67 -10.08 -7.68
C ILE A 178 -15.15 -10.36 -6.28
N HIS A 179 -15.99 -10.14 -5.27
CA HIS A 179 -15.60 -10.33 -3.88
C HIS A 179 -15.15 -11.76 -3.58
N THR A 180 -15.88 -12.74 -4.12
CA THR A 180 -15.54 -14.16 -4.00
C THR A 180 -14.20 -14.47 -4.69
N ALA A 181 -13.95 -13.92 -5.89
CA ALA A 181 -12.72 -14.15 -6.62
C ALA A 181 -11.51 -13.52 -5.92
N LEU A 182 -11.65 -12.31 -5.35
CA LEU A 182 -10.59 -11.66 -4.60
C LEU A 182 -10.19 -12.43 -3.33
N ARG A 183 -11.13 -13.15 -2.69
CA ARG A 183 -10.91 -13.94 -1.47
C ARG A 183 -10.74 -15.45 -1.70
N GLY A 184 -11.05 -15.92 -2.89
CA GLY A 184 -11.18 -17.36 -3.18
C GLY A 184 -9.90 -18.14 -3.36
N GLY A 185 -8.71 -17.57 -3.11
CA GLY A 185 -7.44 -18.29 -3.13
C GLY A 185 -6.89 -18.63 -4.52
N GLY A 186 -7.49 -18.13 -5.59
CA GLY A 186 -6.94 -18.20 -6.95
C GLY A 186 -5.79 -17.22 -7.15
N VAL A 187 -5.01 -17.41 -8.22
CA VAL A 187 -3.95 -16.48 -8.62
C VAL A 187 -4.52 -15.43 -9.56
N ILE A 188 -4.63 -14.18 -9.10
CA ILE A 188 -5.07 -13.07 -9.95
C ILE A 188 -4.03 -12.83 -11.04
N THR A 189 -4.49 -12.76 -12.31
CA THR A 189 -3.67 -12.49 -13.49
C THR A 189 -3.90 -11.09 -14.06
N ALA A 190 -5.12 -10.56 -13.92
CA ALA A 190 -5.43 -9.18 -14.24
C ALA A 190 -6.64 -8.66 -13.43
N LEU A 191 -6.73 -7.33 -13.30
CA LEU A 191 -7.89 -6.62 -12.77
C LEU A 191 -8.37 -5.58 -13.78
N GLU A 192 -9.66 -5.32 -13.81
CA GLU A 192 -10.21 -4.10 -14.41
C GLU A 192 -10.61 -3.14 -13.30
N LEU A 193 -10.21 -1.88 -13.43
CA LEU A 193 -10.41 -0.84 -12.44
C LEU A 193 -11.14 0.36 -13.04
N THR A 194 -12.00 0.98 -12.25
CA THR A 194 -12.53 2.30 -12.55
C THR A 194 -11.43 3.34 -12.37
N LEU A 195 -11.32 4.26 -13.32
CA LEU A 195 -10.55 5.49 -13.22
C LEU A 195 -11.51 6.66 -13.03
N HIS A 196 -11.06 7.67 -12.29
CA HIS A 196 -11.85 8.85 -11.99
C HIS A 196 -11.34 10.04 -12.77
N PRO A 197 -12.22 10.87 -13.37
CA PRO A 197 -11.81 12.15 -13.91
C PRO A 197 -11.10 12.95 -12.82
N ALA A 198 -9.88 13.35 -13.09
CA ALA A 198 -9.08 14.18 -12.22
C ALA A 198 -8.16 15.02 -13.08
N GLU A 199 -8.41 16.31 -13.04
CA GLU A 199 -7.48 17.32 -13.49
C GLU A 199 -6.36 17.45 -12.46
N ASP A 200 -5.66 18.57 -12.46
CA ASP A 200 -4.66 18.83 -11.43
C ASP A 200 -5.31 18.92 -10.05
N LEU A 201 -4.56 18.49 -9.04
CA LEU A 201 -4.96 18.44 -7.64
C LEU A 201 -4.14 19.44 -6.83
N TYR A 202 -4.72 19.98 -5.77
CA TYR A 202 -3.96 20.75 -4.81
C TYR A 202 -3.44 19.84 -3.70
N ALA A 203 -2.14 19.56 -3.70
CA ALA A 203 -1.55 18.60 -2.77
C ALA A 203 -0.15 19.04 -2.30
N GLY A 204 0.25 18.53 -1.14
CA GLY A 204 1.52 18.85 -0.53
C GLY A 204 1.62 18.39 0.90
N ALA A 205 2.69 18.83 1.56
CA ALA A 205 2.99 18.58 2.96
C ALA A 205 3.42 19.85 3.67
N LEU A 206 3.00 20.00 4.92
CA LEU A 206 3.46 20.98 5.88
C LEU A 206 4.39 20.30 6.87
N PHE A 207 5.58 20.84 7.06
CA PHE A 207 6.58 20.33 7.98
C PHE A 207 6.73 21.27 9.15
N PHE A 208 6.61 20.75 10.36
CA PHE A 208 6.75 21.51 11.59
C PHE A 208 7.88 20.94 12.43
N SER A 209 8.52 21.78 13.26
CA SER A 209 9.48 21.29 14.24
C SER A 209 8.90 20.13 15.04
N PHE A 210 9.68 19.07 15.24
CA PHE A 210 9.24 17.87 15.96
C PHE A 210 8.77 18.19 17.38
N ASP A 211 9.37 19.20 18.04
CA ASP A 211 9.00 19.65 19.40
C ASP A 211 7.54 20.14 19.48
N ARG A 212 6.92 20.46 18.34
CA ARG A 212 5.53 20.90 18.24
C ARG A 212 4.55 19.77 17.91
N ALA A 213 4.97 18.51 18.03
CA ALA A 213 4.18 17.34 17.64
C ALA A 213 2.76 17.35 18.22
N ALA A 214 2.62 17.56 19.52
CA ALA A 214 1.31 17.60 20.17
C ALA A 214 0.42 18.70 19.58
N GLU A 215 0.92 19.95 19.48
CA GLU A 215 0.19 21.09 18.92
C GLU A 215 -0.29 20.80 17.48
N VAL A 216 0.58 20.25 16.65
CA VAL A 216 0.31 19.98 15.24
C VAL A 216 -0.71 18.86 15.08
N LEU A 217 -0.58 17.77 15.83
CA LEU A 217 -1.50 16.64 15.75
C LEU A 217 -2.91 17.01 16.27
N HIS A 218 -2.99 17.78 17.36
CA HIS A 218 -4.27 18.28 17.87
C HIS A 218 -4.95 19.19 16.82
N ALA A 219 -4.23 20.15 16.26
CA ALA A 219 -4.78 21.05 15.25
C ALA A 219 -5.22 20.31 13.99
N TRP A 220 -4.46 19.30 13.54
CA TRP A 220 -4.84 18.44 12.43
C TRP A 220 -6.12 17.65 12.72
N ARG A 221 -6.22 17.01 13.89
CA ARG A 221 -7.42 16.30 14.30
C ARG A 221 -8.66 17.19 14.26
N ASP A 222 -8.59 18.40 14.87
CA ASP A 222 -9.70 19.34 14.89
C ASP A 222 -10.07 19.81 13.46
N TRP A 223 -9.07 19.99 12.61
CA TRP A 223 -9.29 20.31 11.20
C TRP A 223 -9.97 19.16 10.43
N THR A 224 -9.68 17.91 10.74
CA THR A 224 -10.31 16.76 10.05
C THR A 224 -11.82 16.67 10.29
N GLU A 225 -12.35 17.19 11.39
CA GLU A 225 -13.79 17.22 11.68
C GLU A 225 -14.59 18.00 10.62
N THR A 226 -13.96 18.98 9.96
CA THR A 226 -14.60 19.83 8.94
C THR A 226 -14.08 19.56 7.52
N ALA A 227 -13.10 18.68 7.36
CA ALA A 227 -12.49 18.38 6.07
C ALA A 227 -13.48 17.64 5.16
N PRO A 228 -13.78 18.17 3.95
CA PRO A 228 -14.73 17.55 3.03
C PRO A 228 -14.19 16.21 2.47
N PRO A 229 -15.06 15.35 1.89
CA PRO A 229 -14.65 14.05 1.35
C PRO A 229 -13.65 14.14 0.19
N GLU A 230 -13.55 15.31 -0.47
CA GLU A 230 -12.57 15.58 -1.51
C GLU A 230 -11.12 15.66 -0.98
N VAL A 231 -10.94 15.69 0.35
CA VAL A 231 -9.62 15.73 0.99
C VAL A 231 -9.27 14.39 1.60
N THR A 232 -8.12 13.84 1.25
CA THR A 232 -7.45 12.80 2.01
C THR A 232 -6.23 13.39 2.69
N SER A 233 -6.06 13.18 4.00
CA SER A 233 -4.94 13.73 4.75
C SER A 233 -4.36 12.73 5.76
N ILE A 234 -3.08 12.95 6.08
CA ILE A 234 -2.29 12.15 6.99
C ILE A 234 -1.51 13.10 7.90
N ALA A 235 -1.53 12.86 9.20
CA ALA A 235 -0.58 13.46 10.13
C ALA A 235 0.51 12.42 10.47
N ARG A 236 1.77 12.87 10.52
CA ARG A 236 2.92 12.00 10.72
C ARG A 236 3.88 12.57 11.76
N LEU A 237 4.43 11.68 12.58
CA LEU A 237 5.69 11.87 13.27
C LEU A 237 6.76 11.19 12.43
N MET A 238 7.63 11.96 11.77
CA MET A 238 8.62 11.45 10.82
C MET A 238 10.02 11.74 11.31
N GLN A 239 10.88 10.72 11.33
CA GLN A 239 12.30 10.83 11.63
C GLN A 239 13.10 10.39 10.41
N PHE A 240 13.66 11.34 9.69
CA PHE A 240 14.47 11.06 8.50
C PHE A 240 15.86 10.55 8.88
N GLY A 241 16.30 9.51 8.17
CA GLY A 241 17.67 9.01 8.27
C GLY A 241 18.71 10.05 7.82
N ASP A 242 19.97 9.75 8.09
CA ASP A 242 21.13 10.57 7.73
C ASP A 242 21.84 10.11 6.43
N GLY A 243 21.31 9.07 5.77
CA GLY A 243 21.85 8.49 4.55
C GLY A 243 21.85 9.47 3.35
N PRO A 244 22.75 9.25 2.38
CA PRO A 244 22.89 10.13 1.22
C PRO A 244 21.68 10.11 0.27
N GLU A 245 20.81 9.09 0.36
CA GLU A 245 19.55 8.96 -0.38
C GLU A 245 18.46 9.91 0.13
N VAL A 246 18.59 10.39 1.39
CA VAL A 246 17.65 11.34 1.98
C VAL A 246 17.97 12.75 1.50
N ALA A 247 16.96 13.48 1.05
CA ALA A 247 17.10 14.86 0.59
C ALA A 247 17.77 15.74 1.68
N GLU A 248 18.75 16.54 1.29
CA GLU A 248 19.58 17.34 2.22
C GLU A 248 18.75 18.21 3.17
N LEU A 249 17.64 18.74 2.71
CA LEU A 249 16.75 19.63 3.47
C LEU A 249 16.15 18.96 4.71
N VAL A 250 15.92 17.64 4.67
CA VAL A 250 15.26 16.87 5.75
C VAL A 250 16.18 15.82 6.38
N ARG A 251 17.39 15.63 5.84
CA ARG A 251 18.33 14.60 6.28
C ARG A 251 18.68 14.73 7.76
N GLY A 252 18.56 13.63 8.50
CA GLY A 252 18.87 13.55 9.93
C GLY A 252 17.98 14.42 10.82
N ARG A 253 16.84 14.92 10.27
CA ARG A 253 15.91 15.76 10.99
C ARG A 253 14.60 15.01 11.30
N SER A 254 13.91 15.45 12.32
CA SER A 254 12.60 14.94 12.68
C SER A 254 11.54 16.05 12.55
N PHE A 255 10.34 15.68 12.12
CA PHE A 255 9.23 16.61 11.90
C PHE A 255 7.90 16.03 12.38
N ALA A 256 7.03 16.88 12.87
CA ALA A 256 5.59 16.65 12.78
C ALA A 256 5.11 17.15 11.41
N MET A 257 4.39 16.31 10.68
CA MET A 257 4.01 16.61 9.30
C MET A 257 2.51 16.48 9.12
N ILE A 258 1.97 17.27 8.19
CA ILE A 258 0.60 17.12 7.69
C ILE A 258 0.69 17.03 6.17
N GLU A 259 0.28 15.92 5.62
CA GLU A 259 0.15 15.68 4.18
C GLU A 259 -1.33 15.73 3.79
N ALA A 260 -1.65 16.30 2.65
CA ALA A 260 -3.00 16.24 2.11
C ALA A 260 -3.01 16.32 0.58
N ALA A 261 -4.05 15.70 -0.01
CA ALA A 261 -4.43 15.85 -1.39
C ALA A 261 -5.90 16.27 -1.47
N PHE A 262 -6.19 17.31 -2.22
CA PHE A 262 -7.52 17.87 -2.40
C PHE A 262 -7.92 17.85 -3.88
N LEU A 263 -9.07 17.23 -4.15
CA LEU A 263 -9.73 17.22 -5.45
C LEU A 263 -10.51 18.52 -5.67
N GLY A 264 -9.84 19.56 -6.13
CA GLY A 264 -10.44 20.87 -6.34
C GLY A 264 -9.43 21.92 -6.76
N THR A 265 -9.87 23.16 -6.86
CA THR A 265 -9.05 24.28 -7.31
C THR A 265 -7.99 24.69 -6.28
N GLU A 266 -6.93 25.35 -6.74
CA GLU A 266 -5.91 25.93 -5.87
C GLU A 266 -6.49 26.89 -4.82
N ALA A 267 -7.43 27.75 -5.23
CA ALA A 267 -8.03 28.74 -4.35
C ALA A 267 -8.82 28.10 -3.20
N GLU A 268 -9.62 27.07 -3.51
CA GLU A 268 -10.37 26.30 -2.52
C GLU A 268 -9.43 25.51 -1.60
N GLY A 269 -8.43 24.83 -2.17
CA GLY A 269 -7.44 24.07 -1.41
C GLY A 269 -6.59 24.97 -0.50
N ALA A 270 -6.14 26.12 -0.98
CA ALA A 270 -5.40 27.09 -0.17
C ALA A 270 -6.23 27.64 1.01
N GLN A 271 -7.54 27.88 0.78
CA GLN A 271 -8.45 28.29 1.85
C GLN A 271 -8.65 27.16 2.88
N LEU A 272 -8.80 25.94 2.42
CA LEU A 272 -8.99 24.76 3.26
C LEU A 272 -7.77 24.50 4.18
N ILE A 273 -6.56 24.63 3.66
CA ILE A 273 -5.30 24.40 4.39
C ILE A 273 -4.90 25.59 5.26
N ARG A 274 -5.52 26.77 5.06
CA ARG A 274 -5.16 27.99 5.77
C ARG A 274 -5.06 27.84 7.30
N PRO A 275 -5.99 27.18 8.03
CA PRO A 275 -5.86 27.02 9.49
C PRO A 275 -4.58 26.29 9.90
N LEU A 276 -4.15 25.29 9.12
CA LEU A 276 -2.92 24.57 9.36
C LEU A 276 -1.67 25.40 9.02
N ARG A 277 -1.72 26.26 7.99
CA ARG A 277 -0.67 27.22 7.66
C ARG A 277 -0.50 28.31 8.74
N GLU A 278 -1.57 28.68 9.42
CA GLU A 278 -1.51 29.65 10.52
C GLU A 278 -0.65 29.16 11.70
N LEU A 279 -0.41 27.84 11.79
CA LEU A 279 0.57 27.24 12.70
C LEU A 279 2.03 27.53 12.30
N ARG A 280 2.30 28.14 11.15
CA ARG A 280 3.63 28.51 10.64
C ARG A 280 4.56 27.29 10.49
N PRO A 281 4.34 26.46 9.48
CA PRO A 281 5.25 25.36 9.15
C PRO A 281 6.65 25.90 8.78
N GLU A 282 7.69 25.09 9.01
CA GLU A 282 9.06 25.38 8.53
C GLU A 282 9.16 25.22 7.00
N LEU A 283 8.42 24.24 6.45
CA LEU A 283 8.34 23.98 5.02
C LEU A 283 6.87 23.78 4.63
N ASP A 284 6.51 24.35 3.49
CA ASP A 284 5.20 24.20 2.86
C ASP A 284 5.42 23.85 1.38
N THR A 285 4.99 22.65 0.99
CA THR A 285 5.15 22.15 -0.38
C THR A 285 3.84 22.13 -1.15
N PHE A 286 2.74 22.63 -0.59
CA PHE A 286 1.44 22.62 -1.25
C PHE A 286 1.43 23.44 -2.53
N THR A 287 1.05 22.79 -3.62
CA THR A 287 0.92 23.37 -4.95
C THR A 287 -0.08 22.56 -5.78
N ILE A 288 -0.38 23.05 -6.98
CA ILE A 288 -1.10 22.26 -7.98
C ILE A 288 -0.16 21.21 -8.55
N VAL A 289 -0.61 19.96 -8.54
CA VAL A 289 0.15 18.81 -9.05
C VAL A 289 -0.73 17.91 -9.91
N PRO A 290 -0.19 17.26 -10.93
CA PRO A 290 -0.92 16.23 -11.67
C PRO A 290 -1.16 14.98 -10.79
N PRO A 291 -2.21 14.19 -11.03
CA PRO A 291 -2.49 12.96 -10.26
C PRO A 291 -1.32 11.99 -10.14
N SER A 292 -0.46 11.92 -11.15
CA SER A 292 0.76 11.08 -11.13
C SER A 292 1.78 11.47 -10.06
N ALA A 293 1.78 12.72 -9.60
CA ALA A 293 2.70 13.19 -8.57
C ALA A 293 2.33 12.69 -7.16
N LEU A 294 1.07 12.27 -6.94
CA LEU A 294 0.60 11.78 -5.64
C LEU A 294 1.40 10.57 -5.13
N GLY A 295 1.94 9.75 -6.05
CA GLY A 295 2.80 8.62 -5.67
C GLY A 295 4.11 9.01 -4.99
N HIS A 296 4.54 10.27 -5.07
CA HIS A 296 5.73 10.78 -4.40
C HIS A 296 5.42 11.57 -3.11
N LEU A 297 4.15 11.95 -2.91
CA LEU A 297 3.75 12.80 -1.80
C LEU A 297 4.10 12.20 -0.43
N HIS A 298 3.91 10.89 -0.30
CA HIS A 298 4.13 10.17 0.96
C HIS A 298 5.59 9.79 1.22
N MET A 299 6.49 10.01 0.25
CA MET A 299 7.94 9.77 0.38
C MET A 299 8.28 8.33 0.82
N GLU A 300 7.50 7.33 0.38
CA GLU A 300 7.79 5.91 0.62
C GLU A 300 9.11 5.49 -0.07
N PRO A 301 9.87 4.54 0.51
CA PRO A 301 11.06 4.00 -0.12
C PRO A 301 10.76 3.41 -1.51
N GLU A 302 11.55 3.79 -2.52
CA GLU A 302 11.43 3.27 -3.89
C GLU A 302 12.26 1.99 -4.13
N HIS A 303 13.05 1.58 -3.13
CA HIS A 303 13.92 0.40 -3.18
C HIS A 303 13.61 -0.57 -2.04
N PRO A 304 13.92 -1.87 -2.21
CA PRO A 304 13.78 -2.85 -1.14
C PRO A 304 14.51 -2.40 0.14
N VAL A 305 13.79 -2.41 1.25
CA VAL A 305 14.31 -2.04 2.58
C VAL A 305 13.86 -3.07 3.62
N ALA A 306 14.65 -3.24 4.67
CA ALA A 306 14.18 -3.96 5.85
C ALA A 306 13.23 -3.05 6.62
N ARG A 307 12.02 -3.54 6.90
CA ARG A 307 10.98 -2.79 7.58
C ARG A 307 10.22 -3.66 8.59
N LEU A 308 10.04 -3.15 9.79
CA LEU A 308 9.09 -3.67 10.78
C LEU A 308 7.99 -2.64 10.94
N ALA A 309 6.75 -3.06 10.84
CA ALA A 309 5.60 -2.16 10.86
C ALA A 309 4.41 -2.80 11.57
N ASP A 310 3.55 -1.95 12.12
CA ASP A 310 2.24 -2.31 12.66
C ASP A 310 1.18 -1.35 12.14
N ASP A 311 0.02 -1.93 11.79
CA ASP A 311 -1.13 -1.22 11.24
C ASP A 311 -2.32 -1.39 12.17
N GLY A 312 -3.03 -0.29 12.44
CA GLY A 312 -4.21 -0.30 13.29
C GLY A 312 -5.33 0.57 12.73
N LEU A 313 -6.49 0.47 13.37
CA LEU A 313 -7.65 1.30 13.12
C LEU A 313 -8.17 1.85 14.44
N VAL A 314 -8.40 3.15 14.53
CA VAL A 314 -8.96 3.85 15.69
C VAL A 314 -10.26 4.50 15.26
N GLY A 315 -11.36 4.22 15.96
CA GLY A 315 -12.69 4.74 15.63
C GLY A 315 -12.84 6.23 15.95
N ALA A 316 -12.18 6.71 17.00
CA ALA A 316 -12.16 8.12 17.38
C ALA A 316 -10.77 8.50 17.88
N LEU A 317 -10.39 9.75 17.68
CA LEU A 317 -9.09 10.28 18.10
C LEU A 317 -9.27 11.44 19.11
N PRO A 318 -9.66 11.15 20.37
CA PRO A 318 -9.78 12.19 21.38
C PRO A 318 -8.42 12.81 21.72
N ALA A 319 -8.43 13.98 22.37
CA ALA A 319 -7.18 14.66 22.75
C ALA A 319 -6.20 13.76 23.50
N ALA A 320 -6.70 12.97 24.44
CA ALA A 320 -5.88 12.03 25.23
C ALA A 320 -5.17 10.98 24.36
N ALA A 321 -5.78 10.52 23.24
CA ALA A 321 -5.14 9.57 22.33
C ALA A 321 -3.91 10.18 21.65
N ILE A 322 -3.99 11.46 21.30
CA ILE A 322 -2.86 12.21 20.72
C ILE A 322 -1.77 12.41 21.79
N ASP A 323 -2.16 12.80 23.00
CA ASP A 323 -1.20 13.02 24.09
C ASP A 323 -0.44 11.72 24.44
N ASP A 324 -1.16 10.58 24.54
CA ASP A 324 -0.56 9.27 24.80
C ASP A 324 0.35 8.83 23.64
N LEU A 325 -0.06 9.06 22.39
CA LEU A 325 0.77 8.74 21.22
C LEU A 325 2.05 9.59 21.19
N VAL A 326 1.94 10.89 21.44
CA VAL A 326 3.10 11.80 21.49
C VAL A 326 4.02 11.45 22.66
N ALA A 327 3.49 11.03 23.81
CA ALA A 327 4.31 10.60 24.94
C ALA A 327 5.21 9.41 24.61
N VAL A 328 4.72 8.45 23.78
CA VAL A 328 5.49 7.25 23.44
C VAL A 328 6.29 7.38 22.15
N ALA A 329 5.91 8.24 21.20
CA ALA A 329 6.55 8.33 19.89
C ALA A 329 7.01 9.74 19.49
N GLY A 330 6.69 10.76 20.27
CA GLY A 330 7.03 12.17 20.02
C GLY A 330 8.38 12.59 20.59
N PRO A 331 8.58 13.91 20.72
CA PRO A 331 9.81 14.51 21.21
C PRO A 331 10.19 13.97 22.60
N GLY A 332 11.46 13.58 22.78
CA GLY A 332 11.97 13.08 24.04
C GLY A 332 11.60 11.63 24.40
N SER A 333 10.80 10.94 23.61
CA SER A 333 10.44 9.53 23.82
C SER A 333 11.61 8.56 23.59
N GLY A 334 12.57 8.95 22.75
CA GLY A 334 13.64 8.05 22.29
C GLY A 334 13.15 6.96 21.34
N SER A 335 11.98 7.13 20.72
CA SER A 335 11.41 6.17 19.76
C SER A 335 12.35 5.90 18.59
N PRO A 336 12.64 4.62 18.26
CA PRO A 336 13.45 4.24 17.09
C PRO A 336 12.62 4.15 15.80
N LEU A 337 11.34 4.51 15.83
CA LEU A 337 10.47 4.45 14.65
C LEU A 337 10.82 5.55 13.66
N ALA A 338 10.87 5.18 12.39
CA ALA A 338 11.06 6.14 11.31
C ALA A 338 9.79 6.97 11.06
N THR A 339 8.61 6.35 11.23
CA THR A 339 7.32 7.02 11.06
C THR A 339 6.27 6.48 12.02
N VAL A 340 5.37 7.38 12.46
CA VAL A 340 4.07 7.05 13.06
C VAL A 340 3.03 7.93 12.40
N GLU A 341 1.96 7.35 11.90
CA GLU A 341 0.98 8.00 11.03
C GLU A 341 -0.43 7.84 11.57
N LEU A 342 -1.20 8.88 11.41
CA LEU A 342 -2.65 8.92 11.58
C LEU A 342 -3.26 9.33 10.24
N ARG A 343 -3.99 8.41 9.59
CA ARG A 343 -4.58 8.61 8.28
C ARG A 343 -6.07 8.82 8.41
N HIS A 344 -6.57 10.00 8.00
CA HIS A 344 -8.00 10.33 8.08
C HIS A 344 -8.82 9.45 7.15
N ALA A 345 -9.63 8.56 7.72
CA ALA A 345 -10.39 7.53 7.02
C ALA A 345 -11.92 7.67 7.18
N SER A 346 -12.41 8.78 7.76
CA SER A 346 -13.85 9.03 7.90
C SER A 346 -14.55 8.99 6.54
N GLY A 347 -15.64 8.22 6.46
CA GLY A 347 -16.39 7.97 5.22
C GLY A 347 -15.75 6.96 4.27
N VAL A 348 -14.60 6.38 4.60
CA VAL A 348 -13.94 5.32 3.80
C VAL A 348 -14.40 3.93 4.23
N LEU A 349 -14.73 3.76 5.50
CA LEU A 349 -15.18 2.52 6.09
C LEU A 349 -16.70 2.59 6.30
N GLU A 350 -17.45 1.67 5.70
CA GLU A 350 -18.91 1.60 5.86
C GLU A 350 -19.35 1.36 7.32
N THR A 351 -18.47 0.77 8.13
CA THR A 351 -18.77 0.39 9.52
C THR A 351 -18.43 1.48 10.54
N LEU A 352 -17.74 2.55 10.13
CA LEU A 352 -17.31 3.63 11.01
C LEU A 352 -17.60 4.99 10.36
N GLU A 353 -18.46 5.80 11.01
CA GLU A 353 -18.72 7.19 10.58
C GLU A 353 -17.45 8.05 10.71
N GLU A 354 -16.68 7.81 11.78
CA GLU A 354 -15.38 8.41 12.01
C GLU A 354 -14.32 7.30 12.10
N GLY A 355 -13.12 7.56 11.64
CA GLY A 355 -12.05 6.59 11.75
C GLY A 355 -10.71 7.11 11.24
N PHE A 356 -9.66 6.55 11.85
CA PHE A 356 -8.29 6.84 11.47
C PHE A 356 -7.53 5.52 11.35
N PHE A 357 -6.93 5.27 10.19
CA PHE A 357 -5.91 4.24 10.11
C PHE A 357 -4.64 4.73 10.80
N THR A 358 -4.01 3.87 11.56
CA THR A 358 -2.70 4.10 12.15
C THR A 358 -1.67 3.24 11.44
N HIS A 359 -0.49 3.79 11.23
CA HIS A 359 0.65 3.07 10.70
C HIS A 359 1.88 3.49 11.47
N ALA A 360 2.67 2.53 11.95
CA ALA A 360 3.95 2.78 12.59
C ALA A 360 5.01 1.87 11.98
N ALA A 361 6.19 2.42 11.69
CA ALA A 361 7.25 1.63 11.08
C ALA A 361 8.65 2.08 11.49
N GLY A 362 9.57 1.12 11.56
CA GLY A 362 10.99 1.35 11.74
C GLY A 362 11.82 0.51 10.77
N MET A 363 13.05 0.93 10.53
CA MET A 363 13.99 0.26 9.62
C MET A 363 15.12 -0.38 10.43
N PRO A 364 15.05 -1.70 10.71
CA PRO A 364 16.08 -2.38 11.48
C PRO A 364 17.37 -2.49 10.68
N THR A 365 18.50 -2.24 11.35
CA THR A 365 19.85 -2.40 10.78
C THR A 365 20.55 -3.64 11.33
N ASP A 366 20.09 -4.15 12.48
CA ASP A 366 20.59 -5.34 13.15
C ASP A 366 19.52 -5.91 14.10
N ALA A 367 19.82 -7.02 14.79
CA ALA A 367 18.90 -7.69 15.67
C ALA A 367 18.54 -6.84 16.90
N ALA A 368 19.44 -5.98 17.38
CA ALA A 368 19.18 -5.13 18.56
C ALA A 368 18.20 -4.00 18.19
N SER A 369 18.42 -3.35 17.04
CA SER A 369 17.50 -2.34 16.51
C SER A 369 16.14 -2.94 16.15
N ALA A 370 16.10 -4.17 15.60
CA ALA A 370 14.85 -4.88 15.34
C ALA A 370 14.04 -5.08 16.63
N ALA A 371 14.65 -5.61 17.68
CA ALA A 371 13.99 -5.79 18.99
C ALA A 371 13.51 -4.47 19.60
N ALA A 372 14.29 -3.39 19.47
CA ALA A 372 13.88 -2.06 19.94
C ALA A 372 12.67 -1.52 19.16
N ILE A 373 12.64 -1.71 17.82
CA ILE A 373 11.50 -1.32 16.96
C ILE A 373 10.26 -2.14 17.34
N GLU A 374 10.36 -3.46 17.48
CA GLU A 374 9.23 -4.31 17.89
C GLU A 374 8.64 -3.89 19.22
N ALA A 375 9.50 -3.62 20.23
CA ALA A 375 9.06 -3.13 21.52
C ALA A 375 8.35 -1.77 21.41
N GLN A 376 8.83 -0.88 20.56
CA GLN A 376 8.24 0.43 20.35
C GLN A 376 6.89 0.36 19.58
N LEU A 377 6.76 -0.52 18.59
CA LEU A 377 5.48 -0.80 17.92
C LEU A 377 4.43 -1.26 18.92
N ALA A 378 4.81 -2.16 19.84
CA ALA A 378 3.92 -2.60 20.92
C ALA A 378 3.51 -1.45 21.87
N LEU A 379 4.42 -0.50 22.15
CA LEU A 379 4.08 0.69 22.96
C LEU A 379 3.09 1.62 22.24
N VAL A 380 3.25 1.84 20.93
CA VAL A 380 2.31 2.62 20.13
C VAL A 380 0.93 1.96 20.11
N ALA A 381 0.87 0.65 19.86
CA ALA A 381 -0.38 -0.11 19.90
C ALA A 381 -1.06 -0.04 21.27
N ALA A 382 -0.29 -0.19 22.36
CA ALA A 382 -0.80 -0.10 23.73
C ALA A 382 -1.31 1.31 24.08
N ALA A 383 -0.65 2.37 23.61
CA ALA A 383 -1.08 3.76 23.80
C ALA A 383 -2.44 4.05 23.15
N LEU A 384 -2.71 3.45 21.99
CA LEU A 384 -3.96 3.66 21.25
C LEU A 384 -5.08 2.66 21.63
N ALA A 385 -4.77 1.54 22.26
CA ALA A 385 -5.74 0.50 22.64
C ALA A 385 -6.94 1.02 23.48
N PRO A 386 -6.78 1.94 24.46
CA PRO A 386 -7.90 2.48 25.23
C PRO A 386 -8.95 3.23 24.41
N TYR A 387 -8.58 3.66 23.19
CA TYR A 387 -9.41 4.45 22.29
C TYR A 387 -10.06 3.62 21.17
N GLY A 388 -10.15 2.30 21.41
CA GLY A 388 -10.78 1.38 20.47
C GLY A 388 -9.89 1.03 19.28
N ALA A 389 -8.56 1.13 19.45
CA ALA A 389 -7.64 0.66 18.42
C ALA A 389 -7.70 -0.88 18.33
N PHE A 390 -7.80 -1.37 17.10
CA PHE A 390 -7.73 -2.79 16.78
C PHE A 390 -6.89 -2.99 15.50
N PRO A 391 -6.30 -4.18 15.30
CA PRO A 391 -5.50 -4.45 14.11
C PRO A 391 -6.28 -4.15 12.83
N ALA A 392 -5.67 -3.46 11.88
CA ALA A 392 -6.31 -3.09 10.62
C ALA A 392 -6.53 -4.28 9.67
N HIS A 393 -6.19 -5.49 10.09
CA HIS A 393 -6.43 -6.72 9.33
C HIS A 393 -7.92 -7.01 9.32
N LEU A 394 -8.61 -6.44 8.34
CA LEU A 394 -9.94 -6.88 7.99
C LEU A 394 -9.78 -8.25 7.32
N SER A 395 -10.17 -9.28 8.05
CA SER A 395 -10.25 -10.68 7.63
C SER A 395 -11.17 -10.87 6.43
#